data_ff75dc0b9bfd14353dc747917a39af60
#
_entry.id   ff75dc0b9bfd14353dc747917a39af60
#
_cell.length_a   1.000
_cell.length_b   1.000
_cell.length_c   1.000
_cell.angle_alpha   90.00
_cell.angle_beta   90.00
_cell.angle_gamma   90.00
#
_symmetry.space_group_name_H-M   'P 1'
#
loop_
_entity.id
_entity.type
_entity.pdbx_description
1 polymer ?
#
loop_
_entity_poly.entity_id
_entity_poly.type
_entity_poly.pdbx_seq_one_letter_code
_entity_poly.pdbx_strand_id
1 'polypeptide(L)' 'MADPELLTTGKIAEKLGVSQGKVSKTVKALELEPDTKKGACGYYGPEKVKLIAEALAS' A
#
# COMPACT_ATOMS: atom_id res chain seq x y z
N MET A 1 18.29 8.30 -12.27
CA MET A 1 17.10 7.47 -12.26
C MET A 1 16.57 7.33 -10.83
N ALA A 2 15.32 7.65 -10.64
CA ALA A 2 14.74 7.60 -9.32
C ALA A 2 14.34 6.18 -8.94
N ASP A 3 14.64 5.81 -7.72
CA ASP A 3 14.18 4.53 -7.20
C ASP A 3 12.66 4.58 -7.04
N PRO A 4 11.99 3.43 -7.19
CA PRO A 4 10.55 3.40 -6.95
C PRO A 4 10.27 3.81 -5.51
N GLU A 5 9.31 4.69 -5.35
CA GLU A 5 8.95 5.15 -4.03
C GLU A 5 8.16 4.06 -3.31
N LEU A 6 8.72 3.57 -2.24
CA LEU A 6 8.07 2.52 -1.45
C LEU A 6 7.30 3.16 -0.30
N LEU A 7 6.06 2.76 -0.13
CA LEU A 7 5.18 3.32 0.88
C LEU A 7 4.68 2.24 1.82
N THR A 8 4.57 2.57 3.10
CA THR A 8 3.95 1.69 4.07
C THR A 8 2.43 1.85 3.96
N THR A 9 1.68 0.95 4.60
CA THR A 9 0.22 1.05 4.58
C THR A 9 -0.24 2.38 5.17
N GLY A 10 0.45 2.87 6.20
CA GLY A 10 0.11 4.17 6.78
C GLY A 10 0.30 5.31 5.79
N LYS A 11 1.40 5.27 5.04
CA LYS A 11 1.67 6.29 4.03
C LYS A 11 0.68 6.21 2.88
N ILE A 12 0.33 5.01 2.47
CA ILE A 12 -0.67 4.82 1.42
C ILE A 12 -2.01 5.40 1.87
N ALA A 13 -2.39 5.15 3.12
CA ALA A 13 -3.63 5.65 3.67
C ALA A 13 -3.65 7.19 3.65
N GLU A 14 -2.55 7.83 4.03
CA GLU A 14 -2.46 9.28 3.97
C GLU A 14 -2.58 9.80 2.54
N LYS A 15 -1.90 9.15 1.63
CA LYS A 15 -1.90 9.57 0.23
C LYS A 15 -3.29 9.46 -0.38
N LEU A 16 -4.03 8.41 -0.03
CA LEU A 16 -5.35 8.17 -0.58
C LEU A 16 -6.47 8.83 0.24
N GLY A 17 -6.13 9.36 1.41
CA GLY A 17 -7.12 9.99 2.27
C GLY A 17 -8.09 9.02 2.90
N VAL A 18 -7.63 7.81 3.19
CA VAL A 18 -8.46 6.78 3.83
C VAL A 18 -7.78 6.30 5.11
N SER A 19 -8.48 5.50 5.89
CA SER A 19 -7.91 4.99 7.13
C SER A 19 -6.93 3.86 6.83
N GLN A 20 -5.93 3.73 7.68
CA GLN A 20 -4.92 2.68 7.53
C GLN A 20 -5.56 1.30 7.59
N GLY A 21 -6.60 1.15 8.39
CA GLY A 21 -7.32 -0.12 8.48
C GLY A 21 -7.91 -0.55 7.15
N LYS A 22 -8.41 0.40 6.38
CA LYS A 22 -8.98 0.11 5.07
C LYS A 22 -7.89 -0.36 4.11
N VAL A 23 -6.74 0.31 4.13
CA VAL A 23 -5.61 -0.08 3.29
C VAL A 23 -5.15 -1.48 3.65
N SER A 24 -4.99 -1.74 4.93
CA SER A 24 -4.54 -3.04 5.41
C SER A 24 -5.52 -4.15 5.00
N LYS A 25 -6.80 -3.89 5.13
CA LYS A 25 -7.84 -4.84 4.75
C LYS A 25 -7.83 -5.10 3.25
N THR A 26 -7.63 -4.04 2.47
CA THR A 26 -7.57 -4.15 1.01
C THR A 26 -6.35 -4.97 0.58
N VAL A 27 -5.22 -4.73 1.22
CA VAL A 27 -4.00 -5.49 0.94
C VAL A 27 -4.24 -6.98 1.18
N LYS A 28 -4.91 -7.32 2.26
CA LYS A 28 -5.23 -8.71 2.55
C LYS A 28 -6.23 -9.29 1.55
N ALA A 29 -7.22 -8.51 1.19
CA ALA A 29 -8.24 -8.96 0.23
C ALA A 29 -7.65 -9.22 -1.15
N LEU A 30 -6.69 -8.42 -1.55
CA LEU A 30 -6.01 -8.57 -2.84
C LEU A 30 -4.84 -9.54 -2.76
N GLU A 31 -4.55 -10.03 -1.56
CA GLU A 31 -3.43 -10.94 -1.32
C GLU A 31 -2.10 -10.34 -1.80
N LEU A 32 -1.95 -9.06 -1.57
CA LEU A 32 -0.73 -8.36 -1.95
C LEU A 32 0.39 -8.60 -0.94
N GLU A 33 1.59 -8.74 -1.45
CA GLU A 33 2.75 -8.88 -0.59
C GLU A 33 3.62 -7.65 -0.72
N PRO A 34 4.30 -7.24 0.36
CA PRO A 34 5.17 -6.08 0.29
C PRO A 34 6.38 -6.35 -0.61
N ASP A 35 6.79 -5.34 -1.35
CA ASP A 35 7.99 -5.44 -2.18
C ASP A 35 9.23 -5.54 -1.30
N THR A 36 9.20 -4.85 -0.18
CA THR A 36 10.28 -4.86 0.79
C THR A 36 9.68 -4.88 2.17
N LYS A 37 10.27 -5.64 3.06
CA LYS A 37 9.81 -5.72 4.43
C LYS A 37 10.94 -5.34 5.37
N LYS A 38 10.70 -4.35 6.21
CA LYS A 38 11.65 -3.93 7.22
C LYS A 38 11.01 -4.02 8.59
N GLY A 39 11.50 -4.91 9.42
CA GLY A 39 10.91 -5.12 10.73
C GLY A 39 9.46 -5.53 10.60
N ALA A 40 8.57 -4.84 11.28
CA ALA A 40 7.15 -5.14 11.25
C ALA A 40 6.41 -4.43 10.12
N CYS A 41 7.10 -3.56 9.38
CA CYS A 41 6.46 -2.75 8.34
C CYS A 41 6.78 -3.27 6.95
N GLY A 42 5.74 -3.43 6.15
CA GLY A 42 5.91 -3.79 4.74
C GLY A 42 5.87 -2.54 3.88
N TYR A 43 6.69 -2.50 2.86
CA TYR A 43 6.74 -1.39 1.92
C TYR A 43 6.22 -1.84 0.58
N TYR A 44 5.35 -1.03 0.00
CA TYR A 44 4.68 -1.35 -1.26
C TYR A 44 5.09 -0.38 -2.35
N GLY A 45 5.37 -0.91 -3.53
CA GLY A 45 5.74 -0.10 -4.68
C GLY A 45 4.54 0.61 -5.30
N PRO A 46 4.80 1.50 -6.27
CA PRO A 46 3.72 2.28 -6.89
C PRO A 46 2.66 1.42 -7.59
N GLU A 47 3.02 0.28 -8.10
CA GLU A 47 2.07 -0.62 -8.74
C GLU A 47 1.05 -1.13 -7.74
N LYS A 48 1.53 -1.51 -6.55
CA LYS A 48 0.64 -2.00 -5.51
C LYS A 48 -0.22 -0.89 -4.93
N VAL A 49 0.36 0.30 -4.81
CA VAL A 49 -0.39 1.47 -4.36
C VAL A 49 -1.56 1.73 -5.31
N LYS A 50 -1.31 1.59 -6.61
CA LYS A 50 -2.33 1.79 -7.62
C LYS A 50 -3.44 0.75 -7.49
N LEU A 51 -3.08 -0.50 -7.28
CA LEU A 51 -4.06 -1.57 -7.10
C LEU A 51 -4.93 -1.33 -5.86
N ILE A 52 -4.31 -0.88 -4.80
CA ILE A 52 -5.03 -0.57 -3.57
C ILE A 52 -6.01 0.58 -3.80
N ALA A 53 -5.55 1.62 -4.48
CA ALA A 53 -6.38 2.78 -4.78
C ALA A 53 -7.60 2.39 -5.62
N GLU A 54 -7.39 1.55 -6.62
CA GLU A 54 -8.48 1.07 -7.46
C GLU A 54 -9.50 0.26 -6.67
N ALA A 55 -9.01 -0.61 -5.80
CA ALA A 55 -9.88 -1.43 -4.98
C ALA A 55 -10.69 -0.57 -4.00
N LEU A 56 -10.08 0.47 -3.46
CA LEU A 56 -10.78 1.36 -2.53
C LEU A 56 -11.77 2.27 -3.23
N ALA A 57 -11.53 2.55 -4.51
CA ALA A 57 -12.41 3.40 -5.30
C ALA A 57 -13.64 2.68 -5.84
N SER A 58 -13.59 1.36 -5.87
CA SER A 58 -14.70 0.59 -6.42
C SER A 58 -15.79 0.29 -5.41
#